data_257b3ea8c00ed835e992b6a4125263b1
#
_entry.id   257b3ea8c00ed835e992b6a4125263b1
#
_cell.length_a   1.000
_cell.length_b   1.000
_cell.length_c   1.000
_cell.angle_alpha   90.00
_cell.angle_beta   90.00
_cell.angle_gamma   90.00
#
_symmetry.space_group_name_H-M   'P 1'
#
loop_
_entity.id
_entity.type
_entity.pdbx_description
1 polymer ?
#
loop_
_entity_poly.entity_id
_entity_poly.type
_entity_poly.pdbx_seq_one_letter_code
_entity_poly.pdbx_strand_id
1 'polypeptide(L)'
;MDRSILAELIRKNKRLIIPNVGAFLHRDTVSNNQLSITFSPFLKYNDGQLEELLISNYGLSKIEAADQIKKLSIEIIEEIKESGSYSIPGIGILINDSKGSINLTSEESSSQRKSTDHDDGKNIQTTNI
;
A
#
# COMPACT_ATOMS: atom_id res chain seq x y z
N MET A 1 -5.91 12.24 -1.93
CA MET A 1 -5.02 11.81 -3.03
C MET A 1 -5.58 10.58 -3.69
N ASP A 2 -5.56 10.58 -5.00
CA ASP A 2 -5.99 9.41 -5.77
C ASP A 2 -5.07 8.23 -5.50
N ARG A 3 -5.66 7.06 -5.30
CA ARG A 3 -4.87 5.87 -5.00
C ARG A 3 -4.00 5.43 -6.18
N SER A 4 -4.40 5.73 -7.41
CA SER A 4 -3.56 5.41 -8.56
C SER A 4 -2.33 6.29 -8.63
N ILE A 5 -2.44 7.54 -8.17
CA ILE A 5 -1.28 8.42 -8.06
C ILE A 5 -0.32 7.88 -7.00
N LEU A 6 -0.87 7.48 -5.86
CA LEU A 6 -0.05 6.90 -4.81
C LEU A 6 0.68 5.65 -5.30
N ALA A 7 -0.04 4.78 -6.02
CA ALA A 7 0.55 3.55 -6.57
C ALA A 7 1.70 3.88 -7.51
N GLU A 8 1.52 4.88 -8.37
CA GLU A 8 2.56 5.27 -9.29
C GLU A 8 3.80 5.80 -8.57
N LEU A 9 3.60 6.63 -7.54
CA LEU A 9 4.71 7.17 -6.77
C LEU A 9 5.47 6.05 -6.06
N ILE A 10 4.75 5.06 -5.54
CA ILE A 10 5.39 3.92 -4.89
C ILE A 10 6.24 3.15 -5.89
N ARG A 11 5.72 2.90 -7.09
CA ARG A 11 6.46 2.12 -8.09
C ARG A 11 7.69 2.85 -8.61
N LYS A 12 7.64 4.17 -8.64
CA LYS A 12 8.73 4.95 -9.26
C LYS A 12 9.84 5.33 -8.31
N ASN A 13 9.67 5.10 -7.02
CA ASN A 13 10.65 5.52 -6.03
C ASN A 13 11.08 4.34 -5.19
N LYS A 14 12.37 4.25 -4.92
CA LYS A 14 12.90 3.12 -4.15
C LYS A 14 12.44 3.14 -2.71
N ARG A 15 12.16 4.32 -2.19
CA ARG A 15 11.64 4.47 -0.84
C ARG A 15 10.66 5.63 -0.84
N LEU A 16 9.49 5.39 -0.30
CA LEU A 16 8.47 6.43 -0.17
C LEU A 16 7.88 6.35 1.22
N ILE A 17 8.12 7.37 2.02
CA ILE A 17 7.62 7.43 3.40
C ILE A 17 6.31 8.23 3.41
N ILE A 18 5.27 7.60 3.94
CA ILE A 18 4.02 8.30 4.21
C ILE A 18 4.03 8.62 5.69
N PRO A 19 4.11 9.91 6.07
CA PRO A 19 4.21 10.28 7.48
C PRO A 19 3.09 9.68 8.31
N ASN A 20 3.43 9.18 9.47
CA ASN A 20 2.53 8.56 10.44
C ASN A 20 1.98 7.20 10.02
N VAL A 21 2.33 6.71 8.82
CA VAL A 21 1.86 5.42 8.32
C VAL A 21 3.01 4.43 8.21
N GLY A 22 4.00 4.76 7.39
CA GLY A 22 5.14 3.90 7.17
C GLY A 22 5.77 4.14 5.81
N ALA A 23 6.71 3.28 5.44
CA ALA A 23 7.48 3.44 4.22
C ALA A 23 7.30 2.25 3.28
N PHE A 24 7.12 2.54 2.01
CA PHE A 24 7.14 1.54 0.95
C PHE A 24 8.56 1.45 0.43
N LEU A 25 9.11 0.25 0.42
CA LEU A 25 10.48 -0.01 0.01
C LEU A 25 10.47 -0.90 -1.21
N HIS A 26 11.21 -0.49 -2.20
CA HIS A 26 11.22 -1.11 -3.52
C HIS A 26 12.47 -1.95 -3.64
N ARG A 27 12.31 -3.22 -3.95
CA ARG A 27 13.46 -4.10 -4.17
C ARG A 27 13.43 -4.62 -5.59
N ASP A 28 14.58 -4.61 -6.23
CA ASP A 28 14.72 -5.22 -7.52
C ASP A 28 14.91 -6.71 -7.31
N THR A 29 14.02 -7.51 -7.88
CA THR A 29 14.23 -8.96 -7.92
C THR A 29 14.76 -9.31 -9.29
N VAL A 30 15.95 -9.86 -9.31
CA VAL A 30 16.65 -10.10 -10.56
C VAL A 30 16.06 -11.26 -11.35
N SER A 31 15.48 -12.22 -10.66
CA SER A 31 15.12 -13.47 -11.30
C SER A 31 13.85 -13.44 -12.12
N ASN A 32 12.91 -12.53 -11.83
CA ASN A 32 11.59 -12.57 -12.47
C ASN A 32 11.17 -11.29 -13.16
N ASN A 33 12.01 -10.29 -13.17
CA ASN A 33 11.62 -8.96 -13.63
C ASN A 33 10.40 -8.42 -12.88
N GLN A 34 10.11 -8.96 -11.72
CA GLN A 34 9.00 -8.49 -10.91
C GLN A 34 9.51 -7.52 -9.88
N LEU A 35 8.73 -6.47 -9.69
CA LEU A 35 9.02 -5.51 -8.64
C LEU A 35 8.55 -6.09 -7.33
N SER A 36 9.44 -6.08 -6.34
CA SER A 36 9.11 -6.52 -5.01
C SER A 36 9.00 -5.29 -4.12
N ILE A 37 7.82 -5.10 -3.54
CA ILE A 37 7.57 -3.95 -2.69
C ILE A 37 7.29 -4.45 -1.28
N THR A 38 8.02 -3.91 -0.31
CA THR A 38 7.81 -4.24 1.09
C THR A 38 7.40 -2.99 1.83
N PHE A 39 6.92 -3.15 3.04
CA PHE A 39 6.43 -2.04 3.84
C PHE A 39 7.04 -2.10 5.24
N SER A 40 7.54 -0.95 5.70
CA SER A 40 8.07 -0.83 7.06
C SER A 40 7.18 0.13 7.87
N PRO A 41 6.53 -0.36 8.92
CA PRO A 41 5.71 0.53 9.76
C PRO A 41 6.56 1.39 10.71
N PHE A 42 7.87 1.18 10.74
CA PHE A 42 8.74 1.90 11.64
C PHE A 42 9.31 3.17 11.04
N LEU A 43 9.37 3.26 9.72
CA LEU A 43 9.85 4.44 9.02
C LEU A 43 8.66 5.32 8.67
N LYS A 44 8.25 6.16 9.62
CA LYS A 44 7.06 6.98 9.41
C LYS A 44 7.28 8.45 9.76
N TYR A 45 8.52 8.88 9.78
CA TYR A 45 8.83 10.29 9.93
C TYR A 45 8.65 11.00 8.59
N ASN A 46 8.54 12.32 8.63
CA ASN A 46 8.37 13.11 7.42
C ASN A 46 9.74 13.52 6.90
N ASP A 47 10.20 12.89 5.81
CA ASP A 47 11.49 13.23 5.22
C ASP A 47 11.36 14.26 4.09
N GLY A 48 10.14 14.72 3.82
CA GLY A 48 9.91 15.76 2.81
C GLY A 48 9.86 15.24 1.38
N GLN A 49 10.13 13.97 1.14
CA GLN A 49 10.21 13.45 -0.22
C GLN A 49 8.84 13.45 -0.92
N LEU A 50 7.81 12.98 -0.22
CA LEU A 50 6.48 12.92 -0.82
C LEU A 50 5.99 14.32 -1.17
N GLU A 51 6.25 15.27 -0.30
CA GLU A 51 5.90 16.66 -0.57
C GLU A 51 6.58 17.18 -1.83
N GLU A 52 7.89 16.92 -1.97
CA GLU A 52 8.63 17.36 -3.14
C GLU A 52 8.12 16.71 -4.41
N LEU A 53 7.77 15.44 -4.34
CA LEU A 53 7.24 14.73 -5.50
C LEU A 53 5.91 15.31 -5.95
N LEU A 54 5.05 15.67 -5.02
CA LEU A 54 3.77 16.26 -5.36
C LEU A 54 3.95 17.64 -5.99
N ILE A 55 4.89 18.41 -5.49
CA ILE A 55 5.19 19.72 -6.06
C ILE A 55 5.77 19.59 -7.46
N SER A 56 6.77 18.70 -7.63
CA SER A 56 7.48 18.58 -8.89
C SER A 56 6.64 17.93 -9.98
N ASN A 57 5.91 16.87 -9.63
CA ASN A 57 5.24 16.07 -10.64
C ASN A 57 3.83 16.49 -10.93
N TYR A 58 3.18 17.16 -9.96
CA TYR A 58 1.76 17.49 -10.11
C TYR A 58 1.48 18.98 -9.95
N GLY A 59 2.52 19.77 -9.79
CA GLY A 59 2.36 21.23 -9.78
C GLY A 59 1.67 21.80 -8.57
N LEU A 60 1.64 21.07 -7.47
CA LEU A 60 0.99 21.59 -6.26
C LEU A 60 1.88 22.62 -5.58
N SER A 61 1.25 23.55 -4.86
CA SER A 61 1.99 24.43 -3.98
C SER A 61 2.44 23.65 -2.76
N LYS A 62 3.34 24.23 -1.98
CA LYS A 62 3.82 23.58 -0.77
C LYS A 62 2.68 23.33 0.22
N ILE A 63 1.79 24.31 0.35
CA ILE A 63 0.66 24.18 1.26
C ILE A 63 -0.29 23.08 0.78
N GLU A 64 -0.56 23.03 -0.52
CA GLU A 64 -1.42 22.00 -1.09
C GLU A 64 -0.82 20.62 -0.93
N ALA A 65 0.48 20.49 -1.15
CA ALA A 65 1.15 19.20 -1.00
C ALA A 65 1.10 18.73 0.44
N ALA A 66 1.39 19.61 1.38
CA ALA A 66 1.33 19.25 2.80
C ALA A 66 -0.08 18.82 3.22
N ASP A 67 -1.09 19.51 2.72
CA ASP A 67 -2.47 19.18 3.02
C ASP A 67 -2.86 17.81 2.45
N GLN A 68 -2.46 17.54 1.23
CA GLN A 68 -2.73 16.25 0.60
C GLN A 68 -2.10 15.11 1.38
N ILE A 69 -0.88 15.30 1.84
CA ILE A 69 -0.18 14.26 2.60
C ILE A 69 -0.88 14.00 3.94
N LYS A 70 -1.29 15.08 4.61
CA LYS A 70 -2.00 14.94 5.88
C LYS A 70 -3.30 14.17 5.68
N LYS A 71 -4.06 14.52 4.65
CA LYS A 71 -5.31 13.84 4.36
C LYS A 71 -5.09 12.38 4.00
N LEU A 72 -4.02 12.08 3.26
CA LEU A 72 -3.69 10.72 2.90
C LEU A 72 -3.38 9.88 4.13
N SER A 73 -2.57 10.41 5.04
CA SER A 73 -2.22 9.69 6.26
C SER A 73 -3.47 9.37 7.08
N ILE A 74 -4.34 10.35 7.23
CA ILE A 74 -5.57 10.15 8.00
C ILE A 74 -6.48 9.15 7.31
N GLU A 75 -6.63 9.25 5.99
CA GLU A 75 -7.46 8.34 5.22
C GLU A 75 -7.01 6.89 5.39
N ILE A 76 -5.71 6.65 5.27
CA ILE A 76 -5.17 5.30 5.40
C ILE A 76 -5.44 4.74 6.79
N ILE A 77 -5.10 5.51 7.80
CA ILE A 77 -5.24 5.03 9.18
C ILE A 77 -6.69 4.77 9.53
N GLU A 78 -7.57 5.68 9.12
CA GLU A 78 -8.99 5.52 9.45
C GLU A 78 -9.64 4.40 8.68
N GLU A 79 -9.28 4.21 7.42
CA GLU A 79 -9.86 3.13 6.65
C GLU A 79 -9.42 1.77 7.18
N ILE A 80 -8.16 1.63 7.56
CA ILE A 80 -7.70 0.40 8.17
C ILE A 80 -8.41 0.14 9.49
N LYS A 81 -8.62 1.19 10.26
CA LYS A 81 -9.31 1.07 11.54
C LYS A 81 -10.76 0.64 11.36
N GLU A 82 -11.46 1.17 10.37
CA GLU A 82 -12.88 0.91 10.19
C GLU A 82 -13.16 -0.35 9.41
N SER A 83 -12.41 -0.61 8.34
CA SER A 83 -12.68 -1.74 7.47
C SER A 83 -11.63 -2.83 7.54
N GLY A 84 -10.52 -2.58 8.22
CA GLY A 84 -9.45 -3.56 8.37
C GLY A 84 -8.39 -3.50 7.31
N SER A 85 -8.60 -2.74 6.24
CA SER A 85 -7.65 -2.73 5.13
C SER A 85 -7.74 -1.46 4.32
N TYR A 86 -6.65 -1.18 3.60
CA TYR A 86 -6.59 -0.06 2.66
C TYR A 86 -5.91 -0.59 1.39
N SER A 87 -6.66 -0.67 0.31
CA SER A 87 -6.19 -1.26 -0.94
C SER A 87 -5.50 -0.21 -1.82
N ILE A 88 -4.33 -0.56 -2.35
CA ILE A 88 -3.59 0.30 -3.28
C ILE A 88 -3.43 -0.47 -4.58
N PRO A 89 -4.07 -0.01 -5.68
CA PRO A 89 -4.09 -0.77 -6.93
C PRO A 89 -2.68 -1.06 -7.45
N GLY A 90 -2.43 -2.32 -7.78
CA GLY A 90 -1.15 -2.75 -8.32
C GLY A 90 -0.03 -2.85 -7.32
N ILE A 91 -0.26 -2.48 -6.08
CA ILE A 91 0.75 -2.54 -5.03
C ILE A 91 0.41 -3.62 -4.01
N GLY A 92 -0.80 -3.57 -3.47
CA GLY A 92 -1.22 -4.51 -2.45
C GLY A 92 -2.21 -3.88 -1.50
N ILE A 93 -2.36 -4.51 -0.35
CA ILE A 93 -3.34 -4.10 0.64
C ILE A 93 -2.64 -3.91 1.98
N LEU A 94 -2.85 -2.74 2.58
CA LEU A 94 -2.35 -2.48 3.93
C LEU A 94 -3.36 -2.99 4.93
N ILE A 95 -2.91 -3.75 5.90
CA ILE A 95 -3.76 -4.32 6.94
C ILE A 95 -3.10 -4.14 8.29
N ASN A 96 -3.90 -4.27 9.36
CA ASN A 96 -3.35 -4.39 10.70
C ASN A 96 -3.03 -5.85 10.98
N ASP A 97 -1.84 -6.10 11.52
CA ASP A 97 -1.50 -7.46 11.94
C ASP A 97 -2.03 -7.69 13.36
N SER A 98 -1.75 -8.86 13.91
CA SER A 98 -2.24 -9.23 15.23
C SER A 98 -1.66 -8.37 16.35
N LYS A 99 -0.60 -7.65 16.07
CA LYS A 99 0.05 -6.78 17.05
C LYS A 99 -0.35 -5.32 16.91
N GLY A 100 -1.26 -5.03 15.97
CA GLY A 100 -1.68 -3.66 15.75
C GLY A 100 -0.78 -2.86 14.83
N SER A 101 0.22 -3.48 14.22
CA SER A 101 1.10 -2.82 13.25
C SER A 101 0.53 -2.95 11.85
N ILE A 102 0.84 -1.96 11.02
CA ILE A 102 0.40 -1.98 9.62
C ILE A 102 1.38 -2.83 8.81
N ASN A 103 0.83 -3.70 7.97
CA ASN A 103 1.62 -4.53 7.08
C ASN A 103 1.02 -4.52 5.69
N LEU A 104 1.85 -4.86 4.70
CA LEU A 104 1.42 -4.93 3.32
C LEU A 104 1.27 -6.39 2.90
N THR A 105 0.11 -6.72 2.34
CA THR A 105 -0.14 -8.05 1.80
C THR A 105 -0.47 -7.90 0.31
N SER A 106 -0.27 -8.97 -0.45
CA SER A 106 -0.53 -8.91 -1.88
C SER A 106 -2.02 -8.99 -2.16
N GLU A 107 -2.42 -8.35 -3.26
CA GLU A 107 -3.82 -8.39 -3.68
C GLU A 107 -4.27 -9.80 -3.99
N GLU A 108 -3.39 -10.61 -4.52
CA GLU A 108 -3.72 -11.99 -4.86
C GLU A 108 -4.07 -12.82 -3.64
N SER A 109 -3.33 -12.61 -2.55
CA SER A 109 -3.60 -13.34 -1.32
C SER A 109 -5.00 -13.06 -0.80
N SER A 110 -5.44 -11.81 -0.89
CA SER A 110 -6.73 -11.47 -0.33
C SER A 110 -7.88 -11.93 -1.21
N SER A 111 -7.66 -12.08 -2.51
CA SER A 111 -8.73 -12.49 -3.41
C SER A 111 -8.99 -13.98 -3.37
N GLN A 112 -8.12 -14.74 -2.79
CA GLN A 112 -8.26 -16.19 -2.75
C GLN A 112 -8.99 -16.73 -1.56
N ARG A 113 -9.45 -15.89 -0.77
CA ARG A 113 -10.13 -16.36 0.37
C ARG A 113 -11.55 -16.47 0.21
N LYS A 114 -11.87 -17.20 -0.20
CA LYS A 114 -13.18 -17.25 -0.38
C LYS A 114 -13.67 -18.38 -0.94
N SER A 115 -13.02 -18.19 -0.97
CA SER A 115 -13.14 -19.12 -1.64
C SER A 115 -12.97 -20.02 -1.62
N THR A 116 -13.25 -19.87 -1.37
CA THR A 116 -12.98 -20.80 -1.73
C THR A 116 -12.93 -21.56 -1.60
N ASP A 117 -13.27 -21.28 -1.40
CA ASP A 117 -12.98 -21.94 -1.71
C ASP A 117 -12.97 -22.66 -1.71
N HIS A 118 -13.24 -22.68 -1.63
CA HIS A 118 -13.15 -23.29 -2.17
C HIS A 118 -12.97 -23.96 -2.06
N ASP A 119 -13.16 -23.91 -1.84
CA ASP A 119 -12.97 -24.52 -2.21
C ASP A 119 -12.95 -25.22 -2.14
N ASP A 120 -13.21 -25.30 -1.90
CA ASP A 120 -13.09 -25.89 -2.24
C ASP A 120 -13.08 -26.53 -2.51
N GLY A 121 -13.35 -26.13 -2.06
CA GLY A 121 -13.19 -26.44 -2.81
C GLY A 121 -13.29 -26.92 -3.06
N LYS A 122 -12.96 -26.68 -3.09
CA LYS A 122 -13.00 -26.96 -3.69
C LYS A 122 -12.82 -27.48 -3.94
N ASN A 123 -13.22 -27.18 -3.66
CA ASN A 123 -13.12 -27.53 -4.31
C ASN A 123 -13.11 -28.02 -4.52
N ILE A 124 -12.86 -27.06 -4.17
CA ILE A 124 -12.80 -27.40 -4.85
C ILE A 124 -12.78 -27.96 -5.04
N GLN A 125 -12.80 -27.57 -4.95
CA GLN A 125 -12.75 -27.93 -5.48
C GLN A 125 -12.68 -28.46 -5.68
N THR A 126 -12.89 -28.15 -5.34
CA THR A 126 -12.86 -28.59 -5.92
C THR A 126 -12.93 -29.19 -6.05
N THR A 127 -12.91 -28.81 -5.77
CA THR A 127 -12.90 -29.27 -6.32
C THR A 127 -12.99 -29.83 -6.43
N ASN A 128 -13.20 -29.80 -6.33
CA ASN A 128 -13.19 -30.29 -6.81
C ASN A 128 -13.23 -30.69 -6.89
N ILE A 129 -13.08 -29.84 -6.38
CA ILE A 129 -12.95 -30.13 -6.85
C ILE A 129 -13.05 -30.46 -7.05
#